data_845750502f7bd41d5402420008e1a056
#
_entry.id   845750502f7bd41d5402420008e1a056
#
_cell.length_a   1.000
_cell.length_b   1.000
_cell.length_c   1.000
_cell.angle_alpha   90.00
_cell.angle_beta   90.00
_cell.angle_gamma   90.00
#
_symmetry.space_group_name_H-M   'P 1'
#
loop_
_entity.id
_entity.type
_entity.pdbx_description
1 polymer ?
#
loop_
_entity_poly.entity_id
_entity_poly.type
_entity_poly.pdbx_seq_one_letter_code
_entity_poly.pdbx_strand_id
1 'polypeptide(L)'
;MKHLKKFIKEFDSQSRELIISPTQLLWKDTSLVSYKVEGMEDYKKLAEVKEDYFYFLVARELARNVYTMKQFLMIDELATRVNELETKTIAYLNSMLEDTELKYSQLELVFSKNIMDCLMSLDPPIHGDYLYFIELTKNNDKAREIMTNKLELALEYSFINNNSLEEVELWNEALRVLYE
;
A
#
# COMPACT_ATOMS: atom_id res chain seq x y z
N MET A 1 -1.50 14.64 11.37
CA MET A 1 -2.80 15.28 11.70
C MET A 1 -3.23 16.35 10.73
N LYS A 2 -2.37 17.33 10.37
CA LYS A 2 -2.69 18.34 9.35
C LYS A 2 -2.99 17.71 7.99
N HIS A 3 -2.22 16.69 7.63
CA HIS A 3 -2.37 15.93 6.38
C HIS A 3 -3.67 15.12 6.34
N LEU A 4 -4.02 14.41 7.43
CA LEU A 4 -5.28 13.67 7.48
C LEU A 4 -6.51 14.58 7.31
N LYS A 5 -6.51 15.78 7.94
CA LYS A 5 -7.60 16.74 7.74
C LYS A 5 -7.71 17.19 6.29
N LYS A 6 -6.57 17.38 5.61
CA LYS A 6 -6.54 17.75 4.19
C LYS A 6 -7.07 16.62 3.32
N PHE A 7 -6.60 15.40 3.56
CA PHE A 7 -7.06 14.19 2.88
C PHE A 7 -8.57 13.99 3.01
N ILE A 8 -9.10 14.02 4.24
CA ILE A 8 -10.54 13.91 4.50
C ILE A 8 -11.32 15.00 3.74
N LYS A 9 -10.85 16.25 3.75
CA LYS A 9 -11.52 17.35 3.07
C LYS A 9 -11.55 17.17 1.55
N GLU A 10 -10.50 16.62 0.96
CA GLU A 10 -10.42 16.43 -0.48
C GLU A 10 -11.29 15.27 -0.96
N PHE A 11 -11.39 14.21 -0.17
CA PHE A 11 -12.32 13.12 -0.43
C PHE A 11 -13.80 13.53 -0.25
N ASP A 12 -14.09 14.38 0.72
CA ASP A 12 -15.41 14.97 0.92
C ASP A 12 -15.88 15.74 -0.33
N SER A 13 -14.95 16.42 -1.02
CA SER A 13 -15.25 17.14 -2.27
C SER A 13 -15.53 16.24 -3.48
N GLN A 14 -15.17 14.96 -3.41
CA GLN A 14 -15.42 13.95 -4.45
C GLN A 14 -16.65 13.07 -4.16
N SER A 15 -17.46 13.44 -3.21
CA SER A 15 -18.64 12.66 -2.74
C SER A 15 -18.27 11.25 -2.24
N ARG A 16 -17.02 11.04 -1.85
CA ARG A 16 -16.55 9.81 -1.20
C ARG A 16 -16.28 10.11 0.26
N GLU A 17 -16.69 9.21 1.11
CA GLU A 17 -16.56 9.37 2.55
C GLU A 17 -15.50 8.44 3.11
N LEU A 18 -14.54 9.02 3.81
CA LEU A 18 -13.59 8.29 4.62
C LEU A 18 -14.11 8.24 6.05
N ILE A 19 -14.56 7.06 6.47
CA ILE A 19 -14.99 6.82 7.84
C ILE A 19 -13.83 6.24 8.61
N ILE A 20 -13.40 6.97 9.63
CA ILE A 20 -12.34 6.55 10.53
C ILE A 20 -12.99 6.17 11.87
N SER A 21 -12.90 4.90 12.23
CA SER A 21 -13.17 4.41 13.58
C SER A 21 -11.86 4.02 14.26
N PRO A 22 -11.84 3.80 15.57
CA PRO A 22 -10.64 3.36 16.28
C PRO A 22 -9.97 2.12 15.71
N THR A 23 -10.73 1.31 14.96
CA THR A 23 -10.30 0.04 14.39
C THR A 23 -10.45 -0.05 12.88
N GLN A 24 -11.13 0.90 12.22
CA GLN A 24 -11.48 0.81 10.81
C GLN A 24 -11.38 2.16 10.10
N LEU A 25 -10.92 2.09 8.86
CA LEU A 25 -11.02 3.14 7.87
C LEU A 25 -11.91 2.65 6.74
N LEU A 26 -13.05 3.28 6.53
CA LEU A 26 -14.04 2.88 5.53
C LEU A 26 -14.27 3.98 4.50
N TRP A 27 -14.36 3.61 3.23
CA TRP A 27 -14.84 4.47 2.16
C TRP A 27 -16.33 4.27 1.98
N LYS A 28 -17.11 5.34 2.08
CA LYS A 28 -18.56 5.34 1.83
C LYS A 28 -18.97 6.54 1.00
N ASP A 29 -20.08 6.42 0.31
CA ASP A 29 -20.69 7.49 -0.50
C ASP A 29 -21.63 8.40 0.35
N THR A 30 -21.42 8.48 1.64
CA THR A 30 -22.25 9.25 2.56
C THR A 30 -21.44 10.31 3.30
N SER A 31 -22.08 11.30 3.92
CA SER A 31 -21.43 12.48 4.47
C SER A 31 -20.46 12.16 5.63
N LEU A 32 -19.25 12.58 5.50
CA LEU A 32 -18.16 12.41 6.47
C LEU A 32 -18.39 13.18 7.79
N VAL A 33 -19.34 14.09 7.79
CA VAL A 33 -19.52 15.05 8.89
C VAL A 33 -19.83 14.36 10.23
N SER A 34 -20.65 13.31 10.20
CA SER A 34 -21.03 12.57 11.39
C SER A 34 -19.89 11.70 11.97
N TYR A 35 -18.95 11.28 11.11
CA TYR A 35 -17.83 10.40 11.51
C TYR A 35 -16.58 11.14 11.95
N LYS A 36 -16.48 12.43 11.60
CA LYS A 36 -15.38 13.30 12.08
C LYS A 36 -15.35 13.43 13.60
N VAL A 37 -16.48 13.22 14.25
CA VAL A 37 -16.63 13.41 15.69
C VAL A 37 -16.25 12.18 16.50
N GLU A 38 -16.63 10.99 16.04
CA GLU A 38 -16.47 9.76 16.85
C GLU A 38 -15.09 9.09 16.75
N GLY A 39 -14.42 9.18 15.61
CA GLY A 39 -13.14 8.48 15.39
C GLY A 39 -11.90 9.37 15.51
N MET A 40 -12.03 10.68 15.28
CA MET A 40 -10.89 11.58 15.14
C MET A 40 -10.07 11.80 16.42
N GLU A 41 -10.72 11.77 17.60
CA GLU A 41 -10.02 11.96 18.88
C GLU A 41 -9.10 10.76 19.20
N ASP A 42 -9.54 9.55 18.89
CA ASP A 42 -8.76 8.34 19.15
C ASP A 42 -7.59 8.22 18.16
N TYR A 43 -7.80 8.57 16.89
CA TYR A 43 -6.72 8.64 15.91
C TYR A 43 -5.74 9.78 16.18
N LYS A 44 -6.18 10.89 16.76
CA LYS A 44 -5.30 11.94 17.24
C LYS A 44 -4.34 11.43 18.29
N LYS A 45 -4.84 10.71 19.28
CA LYS A 45 -4.02 10.11 20.34
C LYS A 45 -3.05 9.06 19.79
N LEU A 46 -3.48 8.23 18.84
CA LEU A 46 -2.63 7.25 18.19
C LEU A 46 -1.52 7.92 17.35
N ALA A 47 -1.85 8.95 16.57
CA ALA A 47 -0.89 9.67 15.74
C ALA A 47 0.14 10.46 16.57
N GLU A 48 -0.24 10.94 17.76
CA GLU A 48 0.68 11.56 18.70
C GLU A 48 1.66 10.56 19.33
N VAL A 49 1.29 9.27 19.38
CA VAL A 49 2.12 8.22 20.00
C VAL A 49 3.05 7.53 19.01
N LYS A 50 2.60 7.28 17.77
CA LYS A 50 3.42 6.63 16.71
C LYS A 50 2.83 6.92 15.34
N GLU A 51 3.43 7.83 14.60
CA GLU A 51 3.02 8.22 13.25
C GLU A 51 3.02 7.01 12.30
N ASP A 52 4.04 6.16 12.36
CA ASP A 52 4.15 4.95 11.52
C ASP A 52 3.01 3.96 11.78
N TYR A 53 2.58 3.81 13.02
CA TYR A 53 1.47 2.93 13.36
C TYR A 53 0.14 3.47 12.83
N PHE A 54 -0.01 4.79 12.85
CA PHE A 54 -1.17 5.45 12.26
C PHE A 54 -1.21 5.23 10.73
N TYR A 55 -0.10 5.45 10.04
CA TYR A 55 -0.02 5.21 8.59
C TYR A 55 -0.32 3.75 8.23
N PHE A 56 0.22 2.81 9.01
CA PHE A 56 -0.06 1.39 8.84
C PHE A 56 -1.56 1.07 8.96
N LEU A 57 -2.23 1.58 10.02
CA LEU A 57 -3.66 1.36 10.19
C LEU A 57 -4.49 1.96 9.05
N VAL A 58 -4.15 3.17 8.62
CA VAL A 58 -4.83 3.85 7.51
C VAL A 58 -4.69 3.03 6.22
N ALA A 59 -3.49 2.63 5.86
CA ALA A 59 -3.23 1.88 4.64
C ALA A 59 -3.93 0.51 4.66
N ARG A 60 -3.84 -0.21 5.78
CA ARG A 60 -4.48 -1.52 5.97
C ARG A 60 -6.00 -1.44 5.84
N GLU A 61 -6.62 -0.46 6.47
CA GLU A 61 -8.08 -0.30 6.41
C GLU A 61 -8.56 0.20 5.04
N LEU A 62 -7.78 1.04 4.35
CA LEU A 62 -8.04 1.38 2.95
C LEU A 62 -8.05 0.12 2.08
N ALA A 63 -7.02 -0.71 2.17
CA ALA A 63 -6.94 -1.96 1.43
C ALA A 63 -8.13 -2.89 1.75
N ARG A 64 -8.47 -3.05 3.03
CA ARG A 64 -9.61 -3.87 3.45
C ARG A 64 -10.95 -3.45 2.85
N ASN A 65 -11.11 -2.17 2.56
CA ASN A 65 -12.36 -1.64 2.02
C ASN A 65 -12.41 -1.60 0.48
N VAL A 66 -11.26 -1.63 -0.16
CA VAL A 66 -11.14 -1.61 -1.62
C VAL A 66 -11.19 -3.03 -2.20
N TYR A 67 -10.59 -3.99 -1.50
CA TYR A 67 -10.44 -5.35 -1.99
C TYR A 67 -11.53 -6.30 -1.50
N THR A 68 -11.75 -7.38 -2.28
CA THR A 68 -12.47 -8.55 -1.78
C THR A 68 -11.66 -9.19 -0.64
N MET A 69 -12.31 -9.96 0.22
CA MET A 69 -11.63 -10.65 1.33
C MET A 69 -10.44 -11.51 0.83
N LYS A 70 -10.59 -12.20 -0.31
CA LYS A 70 -9.52 -13.04 -0.87
C LYS A 70 -8.30 -12.21 -1.28
N GLN A 71 -8.51 -11.11 -1.99
CA GLN A 71 -7.43 -10.20 -2.40
C GLN A 71 -6.78 -9.53 -1.19
N PHE A 72 -7.58 -9.07 -0.23
CA PHE A 72 -7.07 -8.48 1.00
C PHE A 72 -6.16 -9.45 1.76
N LEU A 73 -6.53 -10.73 1.90
CA LEU A 73 -5.71 -11.73 2.60
C LEU A 73 -4.35 -11.95 1.89
N MET A 74 -4.29 -11.90 0.57
CA MET A 74 -3.02 -12.01 -0.16
C MET A 74 -2.11 -10.80 0.10
N ILE A 75 -2.68 -9.60 0.14
CA ILE A 75 -1.92 -8.38 0.44
C ILE A 75 -1.51 -8.34 1.92
N ASP A 76 -2.40 -8.75 2.82
CA ASP A 76 -2.12 -8.86 4.26
C ASP A 76 -0.98 -9.88 4.51
N GLU A 77 -0.92 -10.97 3.75
CA GLU A 77 0.17 -11.94 3.77
C GLU A 77 1.51 -11.28 3.34
N LEU A 78 1.54 -10.52 2.23
CA LEU A 78 2.72 -9.76 1.83
C LEU A 78 3.16 -8.81 2.95
N ALA A 79 2.24 -8.07 3.53
CA ALA A 79 2.54 -7.15 4.62
C ALA A 79 3.04 -7.85 5.90
N THR A 80 2.70 -9.12 6.12
CA THR A 80 3.24 -9.89 7.26
C THR A 80 4.66 -10.35 7.06
N ARG A 81 5.12 -10.50 5.81
CA ARG A 81 6.48 -10.95 5.47
C ARG A 81 7.53 -9.85 5.58
N VAL A 82 7.14 -8.58 5.53
CA VAL A 82 8.04 -7.45 5.72
C VAL A 82 8.10 -7.03 7.20
N ASN A 83 9.21 -6.41 7.62
CA ASN A 83 9.49 -6.23 9.05
C ASN A 83 8.92 -4.93 9.62
N GLU A 84 9.25 -3.79 9.02
CA GLU A 84 8.94 -2.47 9.55
C GLU A 84 7.49 -2.04 9.25
N LEU A 85 6.87 -1.26 10.14
CA LEU A 85 5.53 -0.73 9.95
C LEU A 85 5.41 0.16 8.71
N GLU A 86 6.45 0.94 8.41
CA GLU A 86 6.50 1.77 7.20
C GLU A 86 6.52 0.90 5.95
N THR A 87 7.32 -0.18 5.94
CA THR A 87 7.37 -1.13 4.81
C THR A 87 6.03 -1.85 4.63
N LYS A 88 5.36 -2.24 5.72
CA LYS A 88 3.99 -2.80 5.68
C LYS A 88 3.00 -1.83 5.08
N THR A 89 3.08 -0.56 5.48
CA THR A 89 2.26 0.53 4.92
C THR A 89 2.44 0.63 3.41
N ILE A 90 3.69 0.63 2.95
CA ILE A 90 4.05 0.73 1.54
C ILE A 90 3.52 -0.49 0.76
N ALA A 91 3.61 -1.71 1.31
CA ALA A 91 3.11 -2.92 0.68
C ALA A 91 1.59 -2.84 0.40
N TYR A 92 0.78 -2.35 1.35
CA TYR A 92 -0.65 -2.13 1.11
C TYR A 92 -0.91 -1.07 0.05
N LEU A 93 -0.21 0.08 0.13
CA LEU A 93 -0.41 1.20 -0.79
C LEU A 93 0.02 0.86 -2.21
N ASN A 94 1.14 0.14 -2.38
CA ASN A 94 1.64 -0.29 -3.68
C ASN A 94 0.60 -1.17 -4.40
N SER A 95 0.07 -2.18 -3.73
CA SER A 95 -0.98 -3.03 -4.31
C SER A 95 -2.21 -2.22 -4.72
N MET A 96 -2.62 -1.25 -3.91
CA MET A 96 -3.77 -0.40 -4.25
C MET A 96 -3.50 0.52 -5.46
N LEU A 97 -2.28 1.04 -5.60
CA LEU A 97 -1.90 1.85 -6.76
C LEU A 97 -1.88 1.03 -8.06
N GLU A 98 -1.48 -0.24 -7.98
CA GLU A 98 -1.48 -1.15 -9.14
C GLU A 98 -2.89 -1.56 -9.57
N ASP A 99 -3.78 -1.82 -8.61
CA ASP A 99 -5.06 -2.50 -8.86
C ASP A 99 -6.27 -1.57 -8.90
N THR A 100 -6.11 -0.29 -8.56
CA THR A 100 -7.23 0.64 -8.41
C THR A 100 -6.99 1.98 -9.10
N GLU A 101 -7.99 2.86 -9.07
CA GLU A 101 -7.86 4.25 -9.56
C GLU A 101 -7.21 5.20 -8.53
N LEU A 102 -6.65 4.68 -7.45
CA LEU A 102 -5.96 5.48 -6.44
C LEU A 102 -4.73 6.17 -7.05
N LYS A 103 -4.55 7.45 -6.73
CA LYS A 103 -3.48 8.28 -7.30
C LYS A 103 -2.48 8.71 -6.26
N TYR A 104 -1.23 8.85 -6.66
CA TYR A 104 -0.15 9.41 -5.82
C TYR A 104 -0.55 10.73 -5.16
N SER A 105 -1.17 11.63 -5.90
CA SER A 105 -1.62 12.94 -5.37
C SER A 105 -2.63 12.85 -4.23
N GLN A 106 -3.33 11.74 -4.10
CA GLN A 106 -4.25 11.48 -3.00
C GLN A 106 -3.50 10.97 -1.77
N LEU A 107 -2.49 10.12 -1.98
CA LEU A 107 -1.65 9.58 -0.91
C LEU A 107 -0.72 10.62 -0.29
N GLU A 108 -0.16 11.53 -1.09
CA GLU A 108 0.69 12.64 -0.63
C GLU A 108 0.03 13.54 0.41
N LEU A 109 -1.29 13.53 0.48
CA LEU A 109 -2.04 14.31 1.47
C LEU A 109 -2.00 13.71 2.87
N VAL A 110 -1.70 12.42 2.97
CA VAL A 110 -1.75 11.65 4.22
C VAL A 110 -0.38 11.14 4.63
N PHE A 111 0.33 10.52 3.70
CA PHE A 111 1.53 9.76 3.97
C PHE A 111 2.79 10.62 3.87
N SER A 112 3.83 10.21 4.58
CA SER A 112 5.11 10.92 4.61
C SER A 112 5.82 10.87 3.25
N LYS A 113 6.75 11.81 3.06
CA LYS A 113 7.59 11.83 1.85
C LYS A 113 8.39 10.53 1.66
N ASN A 114 8.89 9.93 2.74
CA ASN A 114 9.64 8.67 2.67
C ASN A 114 8.81 7.53 2.11
N ILE A 115 7.55 7.41 2.55
CA ILE A 115 6.59 6.44 2.02
C ILE A 115 6.36 6.70 0.52
N MET A 116 6.15 7.96 0.14
CA MET A 116 5.90 8.32 -1.26
C MET A 116 7.11 8.06 -2.16
N ASP A 117 8.31 8.43 -1.72
CA ASP A 117 9.55 8.18 -2.46
C ASP A 117 9.77 6.66 -2.69
N CYS A 118 9.48 5.84 -1.69
CA CYS A 118 9.55 4.38 -1.83
C CYS A 118 8.49 3.82 -2.79
N LEU A 119 7.24 4.31 -2.72
CA LEU A 119 6.18 3.91 -3.66
C LEU A 119 6.56 4.24 -5.11
N MET A 120 7.17 5.40 -5.35
CA MET A 120 7.67 5.75 -6.69
C MET A 120 8.78 4.81 -7.17
N SER A 121 9.57 4.23 -6.27
CA SER A 121 10.60 3.23 -6.61
C SER A 121 10.00 1.87 -6.97
N LEU A 122 8.74 1.64 -6.62
CA LEU A 122 7.96 0.43 -6.91
C LEU A 122 7.04 0.59 -8.14
N ASP A 123 7.01 1.77 -8.77
CA ASP A 123 6.19 2.06 -9.94
C ASP A 123 6.96 1.69 -11.22
N PRO A 124 6.55 0.65 -11.95
CA PRO A 124 7.24 0.25 -13.16
C PRO A 124 7.09 1.32 -14.25
N PRO A 125 8.17 1.62 -15.00
CA PRO A 125 8.10 2.56 -16.10
C PRO A 125 7.14 2.06 -17.19
N ILE A 126 6.34 2.97 -17.75
CA ILE A 126 5.30 2.68 -18.76
C ILE A 126 5.88 1.93 -19.98
N HIS A 127 7.14 2.19 -20.31
CA HIS A 127 7.88 1.56 -21.42
C HIS A 127 9.28 1.20 -20.95
N GLY A 128 9.43 0.07 -20.26
CA GLY A 128 10.72 -0.34 -19.75
C GLY A 128 10.90 -1.85 -19.73
N ASP A 129 12.14 -2.28 -19.71
CA ASP A 129 12.50 -3.65 -19.40
C ASP A 129 12.19 -3.92 -17.93
N TYR A 130 11.46 -5.00 -17.66
CA TYR A 130 11.08 -5.38 -16.31
C TYR A 130 12.30 -5.64 -15.41
N LEU A 131 13.34 -6.30 -15.92
CA LEU A 131 14.55 -6.56 -15.16
C LEU A 131 15.35 -5.28 -14.85
N TYR A 132 15.34 -4.31 -15.78
CA TYR A 132 15.91 -2.99 -15.50
C TYR A 132 15.16 -2.25 -14.40
N PHE A 133 13.82 -2.35 -14.37
CA PHE A 133 13.02 -1.81 -13.26
C PHE A 133 13.38 -2.47 -11.94
N ILE A 134 13.53 -3.81 -11.91
CA ILE A 134 13.95 -4.54 -10.73
C ILE A 134 15.34 -4.08 -10.23
N GLU A 135 16.28 -3.85 -11.15
CA GLU A 135 17.61 -3.31 -10.81
C GLU A 135 17.53 -1.92 -10.17
N LEU A 136 16.65 -1.06 -10.66
CA LEU A 136 16.42 0.26 -10.04
C LEU A 136 15.81 0.15 -8.65
N THR A 137 14.91 -0.80 -8.43
CA THR A 137 14.24 -1.05 -7.17
C THR A 137 15.24 -1.42 -6.05
N LYS A 138 16.36 -2.07 -6.39
CA LYS A 138 17.43 -2.42 -5.43
C LYS A 138 18.01 -1.22 -4.67
N ASN A 139 17.96 -0.03 -5.24
CA ASN A 139 18.53 1.17 -4.64
C ASN A 139 17.72 1.68 -3.43
N ASN A 140 16.55 1.12 -3.17
CA ASN A 140 15.73 1.43 -2.01
C ASN A 140 15.47 0.14 -1.21
N ASP A 141 16.05 0.04 -0.01
CA ASP A 141 15.99 -1.19 0.81
C ASP A 141 14.56 -1.66 1.09
N LYS A 142 13.63 -0.75 1.34
CA LYS A 142 12.22 -1.09 1.60
C LYS A 142 11.51 -1.57 0.33
N ALA A 143 11.75 -0.90 -0.79
CA ALA A 143 11.22 -1.31 -2.08
C ALA A 143 11.77 -2.69 -2.49
N ARG A 144 13.07 -2.93 -2.27
CA ARG A 144 13.69 -4.24 -2.48
C ARG A 144 13.05 -5.31 -1.61
N GLU A 145 12.87 -5.06 -0.29
CA GLU A 145 12.21 -6.01 0.62
C GLU A 145 10.80 -6.35 0.15
N ILE A 146 9.99 -5.37 -0.22
CA ILE A 146 8.63 -5.57 -0.73
C ILE A 146 8.64 -6.37 -2.03
N MET A 147 9.46 -5.98 -2.99
CA MET A 147 9.53 -6.64 -4.29
C MET A 147 10.00 -8.09 -4.18
N THR A 148 11.00 -8.36 -3.33
CA THR A 148 11.47 -9.73 -3.04
C THR A 148 10.32 -10.58 -2.52
N ASN A 149 9.64 -10.15 -1.46
CA ASN A 149 8.54 -10.91 -0.87
C ASN A 149 7.35 -11.07 -1.83
N LYS A 150 7.07 -10.06 -2.66
CA LYS A 150 6.02 -10.11 -3.69
C LYS A 150 6.31 -11.17 -4.75
N LEU A 151 7.55 -11.26 -5.21
CA LEU A 151 7.98 -12.25 -6.19
C LEU A 151 8.01 -13.67 -5.59
N GLU A 152 8.46 -13.82 -4.35
CA GLU A 152 8.42 -15.10 -3.64
C GLU A 152 6.98 -15.61 -3.49
N LEU A 153 6.06 -14.74 -3.06
CA LEU A 153 4.64 -15.08 -3.01
C LEU A 153 4.08 -15.45 -4.38
N ALA A 154 4.42 -14.71 -5.44
CA ALA A 154 3.99 -15.03 -6.80
C ALA A 154 4.47 -16.43 -7.23
N LEU A 155 5.71 -16.79 -6.90
CA LEU A 155 6.26 -18.13 -7.17
C LEU A 155 5.56 -19.22 -6.35
N GLU A 156 5.34 -19.00 -5.06
CA GLU A 156 4.62 -19.93 -4.18
C GLU A 156 3.22 -20.25 -4.70
N TYR A 157 2.52 -19.24 -5.21
CA TYR A 157 1.16 -19.37 -5.74
C TYR A 157 1.09 -19.68 -7.25
N SER A 158 2.22 -19.71 -7.95
CA SER A 158 2.27 -19.87 -9.42
C SER A 158 1.57 -21.13 -9.91
N PHE A 159 1.73 -22.24 -9.20
CA PHE A 159 1.09 -23.50 -9.54
C PHE A 159 -0.44 -23.44 -9.37
N ILE A 160 -0.92 -22.78 -8.32
CA ILE A 160 -2.35 -22.64 -8.02
C ILE A 160 -3.02 -21.69 -9.03
N ASN A 161 -2.29 -20.66 -9.44
CA ASN A 161 -2.78 -19.64 -10.36
C ASN A 161 -2.62 -20.02 -11.84
N ASN A 162 -2.00 -21.17 -12.15
CA ASN A 162 -1.68 -21.62 -13.52
C ASN A 162 -0.85 -20.59 -14.31
N ASN A 163 0.12 -19.95 -13.67
CA ASN A 163 1.01 -19.02 -14.34
C ASN A 163 1.86 -19.73 -15.39
N SER A 164 2.22 -19.02 -16.44
CA SER A 164 3.05 -19.55 -17.52
C SER A 164 4.48 -19.85 -17.06
N LEU A 165 5.16 -20.74 -17.75
CA LEU A 165 6.58 -21.03 -17.49
C LEU A 165 7.44 -19.76 -17.67
N GLU A 166 7.11 -18.96 -18.67
CA GLU A 166 7.80 -17.70 -18.98
C GLU A 166 7.68 -16.68 -17.82
N GLU A 167 6.50 -16.54 -17.20
CA GLU A 167 6.31 -15.71 -16.02
C GLU A 167 7.13 -16.21 -14.83
N VAL A 168 7.12 -17.52 -14.58
CA VAL A 168 7.89 -18.13 -13.50
C VAL A 168 9.40 -17.94 -13.70
N GLU A 169 9.90 -18.10 -14.93
CA GLU A 169 11.30 -17.85 -15.27
C GLU A 169 11.68 -16.39 -15.06
N LEU A 170 10.84 -15.46 -15.51
CA LEU A 170 11.04 -14.02 -15.32
C LEU A 170 11.10 -13.64 -13.84
N TRP A 171 10.21 -14.19 -13.01
CA TRP A 171 10.22 -13.91 -11.56
C TRP A 171 11.45 -14.47 -10.86
N ASN A 172 11.92 -15.67 -11.27
CA ASN A 172 13.17 -16.23 -10.75
C ASN A 172 14.40 -15.38 -11.14
N GLU A 173 14.42 -14.85 -12.38
CA GLU A 173 15.48 -13.94 -12.82
C GLU A 173 15.45 -12.64 -12.04
N ALA A 174 14.26 -12.05 -11.85
CA ALA A 174 14.07 -10.85 -11.04
C ALA A 174 14.55 -11.04 -9.60
N LEU A 175 14.25 -12.19 -8.97
CA LEU A 175 14.76 -12.50 -7.64
C LEU A 175 16.29 -12.60 -7.59
N ARG A 176 16.93 -13.18 -8.60
CA ARG A 176 18.41 -13.19 -8.67
C ARG A 176 18.97 -11.77 -8.68
N VAL A 177 18.38 -10.90 -9.49
CA VAL A 177 18.77 -9.48 -9.53
C VAL A 177 18.65 -8.83 -8.15
N LEU A 178 17.58 -9.09 -7.40
CA LEU A 178 17.35 -8.50 -6.07
C LEU A 178 18.28 -9.03 -4.98
N TYR A 179 18.78 -10.28 -5.13
CA TYR A 179 19.69 -10.89 -4.14
C TYR A 179 21.17 -10.59 -4.40
N GLU A 180 21.56 -10.16 -5.60
CA GLU A 180 22.91 -9.71 -5.94
C GLU A 180 23.24 -8.32 -5.37
#